data_79f24a829b06fe4a814e9ad39f513883
#
_entry.id   79f24a829b06fe4a814e9ad39f513883
#
_cell.length_a   1.000
_cell.length_b   1.000
_cell.length_c   1.000
_cell.angle_alpha   90.00
_cell.angle_beta   90.00
_cell.angle_gamma   90.00
#
_symmetry.space_group_name_H-M   'P 1'
#
loop_
_entity.id
_entity.type
_entity.pdbx_description
1 polymer ?
#
loop_
_entity_poly.entity_id
_entity_poly.type
_entity_poly.pdbx_seq_one_letter_code
_entity_poly.pdbx_strand_id
1 'polypeptide(L)'
;MQYRTNRRVVAAALISTAVTTLAACGPADTGADSKSSAGADSAGSSTLNPEDSFSGLTGAQISDKSLDAFRSATSVRLTGDAPNPRGSGTFTLDIALDIAGSCRGTITMPGAGTLNVIKGRGAYFVQGDETFWRTSMAAAVKNKPNAQKADAFLKKVKGRWIKMNKKTAKAFASSPMCDLAAMTKQFKSHSPESTERGADVTRDGRKLAVIYERDGYQVTTSYISQGDQPYPVEITATGGSAPMDVKLTDYGKPVDTTPPPADQIISPEELGLTPSRRA
;
A
#
# COMPACT_ATOMS: atom_id res chain seq x y z
N MET A 1 -11.83 -36.82 2.22
CA MET A 1 -10.40 -37.09 2.05
C MET A 1 -9.63 -36.17 3.00
N GLN A 2 -9.02 -36.76 4.02
CA GLN A 2 -8.32 -36.01 5.08
C GLN A 2 -6.84 -35.88 4.67
N TYR A 3 -6.33 -34.67 4.55
CA TYR A 3 -4.89 -34.42 4.40
C TYR A 3 -4.25 -34.23 5.78
N ARG A 4 -3.36 -35.17 6.13
CA ARG A 4 -2.52 -35.15 7.33
C ARG A 4 -1.37 -34.17 7.11
N THR A 5 -1.27 -33.18 7.99
CA THR A 5 -0.13 -32.26 8.11
C THR A 5 1.01 -32.92 8.87
N ASN A 6 2.14 -33.14 8.23
CA ASN A 6 3.39 -33.56 8.88
C ASN A 6 4.14 -32.34 9.40
N ARG A 7 4.17 -32.18 10.72
CA ARG A 7 5.12 -31.30 11.42
C ARG A 7 6.48 -31.98 11.48
N ARG A 8 7.50 -31.37 10.88
CA ARG A 8 8.90 -31.66 11.18
C ARG A 8 9.48 -30.54 12.03
N VAL A 9 9.80 -30.88 13.27
CA VAL A 9 10.59 -30.10 14.21
C VAL A 9 12.05 -30.28 13.83
N VAL A 10 12.77 -29.20 13.57
CA VAL A 10 14.26 -29.23 13.45
C VAL A 10 14.82 -28.38 14.56
N ALA A 11 15.59 -29.01 15.42
CA ALA A 11 16.25 -28.42 16.56
C ALA A 11 17.47 -27.61 16.14
N ALA A 12 17.64 -26.43 16.74
CA ALA A 12 18.78 -25.54 16.60
C ALA A 12 19.94 -26.01 17.47
N ALA A 13 21.14 -26.06 16.91
CA ALA A 13 22.38 -26.19 17.64
C ALA A 13 23.12 -24.83 17.63
N LEU A 14 23.37 -24.32 18.82
CA LEU A 14 24.21 -23.17 19.09
C LEU A 14 25.69 -23.57 19.04
N ILE A 15 26.51 -22.86 18.29
CA ILE A 15 27.97 -22.91 18.44
C ILE A 15 28.45 -21.44 18.61
N SER A 16 28.90 -21.19 19.83
CA SER A 16 29.65 -19.98 20.22
C SER A 16 31.13 -20.18 19.91
N THR A 17 31.77 -19.23 19.23
CA THR A 17 33.23 -19.10 19.28
C THR A 17 33.61 -17.63 19.37
N ALA A 18 34.19 -17.32 20.52
CA ALA A 18 34.93 -16.09 20.80
C ALA A 18 36.36 -16.21 20.29
N VAL A 19 36.88 -15.18 19.63
CA VAL A 19 38.33 -14.98 19.51
C VAL A 19 38.68 -13.49 19.63
N THR A 20 39.60 -13.27 20.47
CA THR A 20 40.26 -12.16 21.09
C THR A 20 41.02 -11.19 20.18
N THR A 21 41.07 -9.97 20.66
CA THR A 21 41.90 -8.78 20.43
C THR A 21 43.39 -9.03 20.13
N LEU A 22 43.95 -8.16 19.28
CA LEU A 22 45.34 -7.69 19.42
C LEU A 22 45.48 -6.25 18.87
N ALA A 23 45.84 -5.35 19.77
CA ALA A 23 46.28 -4.00 19.50
C ALA A 23 47.79 -4.00 19.19
N ALA A 24 48.23 -3.15 18.27
CA ALA A 24 49.64 -2.76 18.15
C ALA A 24 49.72 -1.29 17.76
N CYS A 25 50.21 -0.48 18.70
CA CYS A 25 50.75 0.86 18.51
C CYS A 25 52.24 0.77 18.09
N GLY A 26 52.71 1.77 17.32
CA GLY A 26 54.16 2.03 17.16
C GLY A 26 54.42 3.12 16.14
N PRO A 27 55.52 3.90 16.29
CA PRO A 27 55.44 5.34 16.33
C PRO A 27 55.97 6.05 15.07
N ALA A 28 55.84 7.39 15.11
CA ALA A 28 56.29 8.36 14.15
C ALA A 28 57.80 8.34 13.89
N ASP A 29 58.18 8.67 12.65
CA ASP A 29 59.48 9.36 12.44
C ASP A 29 59.43 10.34 11.26
N THR A 30 60.15 11.42 11.45
CA THR A 30 60.26 12.65 10.70
C THR A 30 61.30 12.54 9.58
N GLY A 31 61.11 13.27 8.45
CA GLY A 31 62.20 13.48 7.49
C GLY A 31 61.82 14.10 6.16
N ALA A 32 62.08 15.34 6.10
CA ALA A 32 62.29 16.38 5.10
C ALA A 32 62.46 16.05 3.60
N ASP A 33 61.90 16.98 2.83
CA ASP A 33 62.36 17.59 1.55
C ASP A 33 62.68 16.73 0.32
N SER A 34 61.91 16.94 -0.73
CA SER A 34 62.42 17.35 -2.04
C SER A 34 61.34 17.77 -3.01
N LYS A 35 61.51 18.95 -3.57
CA LYS A 35 60.77 19.52 -4.71
C LYS A 35 60.94 18.64 -5.96
N SER A 36 59.84 18.45 -6.73
CA SER A 36 59.86 18.77 -8.17
C SER A 36 58.51 18.53 -8.87
N SER A 37 58.10 19.52 -9.66
CA SER A 37 57.44 19.52 -10.96
C SER A 37 56.03 18.98 -11.13
N ALA A 38 55.11 19.92 -11.30
CA ALA A 38 54.08 20.04 -12.33
C ALA A 38 53.66 18.75 -13.07
N GLY A 39 52.51 18.23 -12.74
CA GLY A 39 51.66 17.40 -13.54
C GLY A 39 50.24 17.84 -13.21
N ALA A 40 49.61 18.59 -14.15
CA ALA A 40 48.20 18.92 -14.08
C ALA A 40 47.39 17.65 -14.44
N ASP A 41 47.18 16.80 -13.46
CA ASP A 41 46.12 15.80 -13.55
C ASP A 41 44.81 16.47 -13.17
N SER A 42 43.98 16.66 -14.18
CA SER A 42 42.58 16.97 -14.06
C SER A 42 41.95 15.95 -13.11
N ALA A 43 41.86 16.33 -11.84
CA ALA A 43 40.90 15.73 -10.94
C ALA A 43 39.50 15.95 -11.60
N GLY A 44 39.08 14.99 -12.38
CA GLY A 44 37.71 14.88 -12.80
C GLY A 44 36.86 14.90 -11.56
N SER A 45 36.38 16.08 -11.23
CA SER A 45 35.29 16.25 -10.30
C SER A 45 34.14 15.45 -10.94
N SER A 46 34.01 14.19 -10.53
CA SER A 46 32.80 13.45 -10.72
C SER A 46 31.75 14.24 -9.95
N THR A 47 31.13 15.21 -10.62
CA THR A 47 29.84 15.73 -10.23
C THR A 47 28.95 14.51 -10.26
N LEU A 48 28.83 13.86 -9.11
CA LEU A 48 27.79 12.89 -8.84
C LEU A 48 26.52 13.61 -9.24
N ASN A 49 25.95 13.19 -10.36
CA ASN A 49 24.69 13.75 -10.82
C ASN A 49 23.69 13.46 -9.70
N PRO A 50 23.09 14.46 -9.02
CA PRO A 50 22.19 14.21 -7.89
C PRO A 50 21.01 13.34 -8.23
N GLU A 51 20.85 13.03 -9.53
CA GLU A 51 19.71 12.30 -10.08
C GLU A 51 19.87 10.76 -10.08
N ASP A 52 20.99 10.18 -9.70
CA ASP A 52 21.13 8.71 -9.64
C ASP A 52 21.37 8.24 -8.20
N SER A 53 20.33 8.41 -7.37
CA SER A 53 20.31 7.95 -5.98
C SER A 53 20.43 6.43 -5.83
N PHE A 54 20.36 5.67 -6.94
CA PHE A 54 20.43 4.22 -6.95
C PHE A 54 21.64 3.65 -7.69
N SER A 55 22.67 4.46 -7.94
CA SER A 55 23.90 4.00 -8.59
C SER A 55 24.51 2.84 -7.83
N GLY A 56 24.84 1.75 -8.53
CA GLY A 56 25.44 0.54 -7.95
C GLY A 56 24.48 -0.34 -7.12
N LEU A 57 23.22 0.01 -6.98
CA LEU A 57 22.26 -0.82 -6.26
C LEU A 57 21.60 -1.85 -7.16
N THR A 58 21.37 -3.05 -6.61
CA THR A 58 20.58 -4.11 -7.24
C THR A 58 19.08 -3.78 -7.19
N GLY A 59 18.28 -4.46 -8.01
CA GLY A 59 16.82 -4.31 -7.99
C GLY A 59 16.21 -4.59 -6.60
N ALA A 60 16.69 -5.63 -5.93
CA ALA A 60 16.23 -5.98 -4.57
C ALA A 60 16.55 -4.87 -3.56
N GLN A 61 17.77 -4.31 -3.59
CA GLN A 61 18.15 -3.22 -2.70
C GLN A 61 17.33 -1.94 -2.92
N ILE A 62 16.98 -1.64 -4.17
CA ILE A 62 16.11 -0.51 -4.51
C ILE A 62 14.67 -0.79 -4.01
N SER A 63 14.15 -2.00 -4.23
CA SER A 63 12.85 -2.41 -3.72
C SER A 63 12.76 -2.32 -2.20
N ASP A 64 13.76 -2.79 -1.46
CA ASP A 64 13.79 -2.71 0.00
C ASP A 64 13.80 -1.25 0.47
N LYS A 65 14.62 -0.38 -0.12
CA LYS A 65 14.61 1.06 0.17
C LYS A 65 13.24 1.70 -0.11
N SER A 66 12.61 1.33 -1.22
CA SER A 66 11.28 1.82 -1.58
C SER A 66 10.22 1.34 -0.61
N LEU A 67 10.28 0.09 -0.18
CA LEU A 67 9.38 -0.47 0.81
C LEU A 67 9.53 0.21 2.18
N ASP A 68 10.75 0.51 2.61
CA ASP A 68 11.01 1.22 3.85
C ASP A 68 10.51 2.68 3.78
N ALA A 69 10.72 3.36 2.65
CA ALA A 69 10.14 4.68 2.41
C ALA A 69 8.60 4.61 2.46
N PHE A 70 8.00 3.64 1.79
CA PHE A 70 6.53 3.47 1.79
C PHE A 70 5.99 3.18 3.20
N ARG A 71 6.67 2.37 4.00
CA ARG A 71 6.32 2.09 5.40
C ARG A 71 6.43 3.31 6.31
N SER A 72 7.33 4.23 5.98
CA SER A 72 7.51 5.49 6.72
C SER A 72 6.54 6.59 6.31
N ALA A 73 5.81 6.40 5.20
CA ALA A 73 4.84 7.38 4.71
C ALA A 73 3.70 7.59 5.70
N THR A 74 3.37 8.83 5.99
CA THR A 74 2.26 9.18 6.89
C THR A 74 0.90 9.10 6.21
N SER A 75 0.86 9.25 4.89
CA SER A 75 -0.33 9.14 4.05
C SER A 75 0.05 8.88 2.60
N VAL A 76 -0.92 8.38 1.83
CA VAL A 76 -0.80 8.14 0.38
C VAL A 76 -2.18 8.19 -0.27
N ARG A 77 -2.26 8.55 -1.55
CA ARG A 77 -3.42 8.34 -2.42
C ARG A 77 -3.11 7.26 -3.42
N LEU A 78 -4.00 6.30 -3.52
CA LEU A 78 -3.96 5.19 -4.47
C LEU A 78 -5.04 5.39 -5.52
N THR A 79 -4.69 5.31 -6.81
CA THR A 79 -5.64 5.41 -7.92
C THR A 79 -5.34 4.34 -8.96
N GLY A 80 -6.38 3.71 -9.50
CA GLY A 80 -6.22 2.71 -10.57
C GLY A 80 -6.94 1.40 -10.28
N ASP A 81 -6.50 0.34 -10.94
CA ASP A 81 -7.11 -0.98 -10.88
C ASP A 81 -6.24 -1.95 -10.08
N ALA A 82 -6.86 -2.68 -9.17
CA ALA A 82 -6.20 -3.68 -8.35
C ALA A 82 -6.95 -5.03 -8.39
N PRO A 83 -6.25 -6.17 -8.21
CA PRO A 83 -6.88 -7.47 -8.11
C PRO A 83 -7.89 -7.55 -6.97
N ASN A 84 -9.03 -8.18 -7.22
CA ASN A 84 -10.04 -8.40 -6.19
C ASN A 84 -9.55 -9.46 -5.18
N PRO A 85 -9.31 -9.10 -3.90
CA PRO A 85 -8.78 -10.04 -2.91
C PRO A 85 -9.80 -11.11 -2.49
N ARG A 86 -11.07 -10.98 -2.90
CA ARG A 86 -12.16 -11.90 -2.53
C ARG A 86 -12.71 -12.71 -3.71
N GLY A 87 -12.09 -12.62 -4.88
CA GLY A 87 -12.58 -13.31 -6.07
C GLY A 87 -11.76 -13.02 -7.31
N SER A 88 -12.30 -13.34 -8.47
CA SER A 88 -11.69 -13.03 -9.77
C SER A 88 -11.95 -11.58 -10.19
N GLY A 89 -11.13 -11.08 -11.12
CA GLY A 89 -11.25 -9.75 -11.70
C GLY A 89 -10.58 -8.66 -10.89
N THR A 90 -10.82 -7.42 -11.29
CA THR A 90 -10.24 -6.22 -10.69
C THR A 90 -11.33 -5.34 -10.07
N PHE A 91 -10.93 -4.44 -9.21
CA PHE A 91 -11.72 -3.30 -8.77
C PHE A 91 -10.92 -2.02 -9.02
N THR A 92 -11.62 -0.95 -9.35
CA THR A 92 -11.03 0.38 -9.50
C THR A 92 -11.09 1.09 -8.16
N LEU A 93 -10.01 1.76 -7.78
CA LEU A 93 -9.93 2.52 -6.54
C LEU A 93 -9.40 3.94 -6.80
N ASP A 94 -9.91 4.88 -6.02
CA ASP A 94 -9.36 6.21 -5.83
C ASP A 94 -9.52 6.55 -4.36
N ILE A 95 -8.48 6.30 -3.56
CA ILE A 95 -8.55 6.40 -2.11
C ILE A 95 -7.29 7.04 -1.52
N ALA A 96 -7.48 8.07 -0.71
CA ALA A 96 -6.45 8.61 0.17
C ALA A 96 -6.58 7.99 1.57
N LEU A 97 -5.46 7.60 2.16
CA LEU A 97 -5.43 6.96 3.49
C LEU A 97 -4.18 7.37 4.26
N ASP A 98 -4.25 7.30 5.60
CA ASP A 98 -3.16 7.65 6.50
C ASP A 98 -2.87 6.58 7.56
N ILE A 99 -1.76 6.76 8.28
CA ILE A 99 -1.35 5.87 9.39
C ILE A 99 -2.25 5.98 10.63
N ALA A 100 -3.06 7.04 10.75
CA ALA A 100 -4.05 7.19 11.82
C ALA A 100 -5.35 6.42 11.54
N GLY A 101 -5.41 5.76 10.37
CA GLY A 101 -6.56 4.99 9.93
C GLY A 101 -7.70 5.86 9.40
N SER A 102 -7.40 7.11 8.99
CA SER A 102 -8.34 7.93 8.23
C SER A 102 -8.29 7.55 6.76
N CYS A 103 -9.43 7.63 6.08
CA CYS A 103 -9.46 7.50 4.63
C CYS A 103 -10.63 8.23 4.00
N ARG A 104 -10.47 8.58 2.72
CA ARG A 104 -11.52 9.11 1.85
C ARG A 104 -11.32 8.62 0.43
N GLY A 105 -12.38 8.17 -0.19
CA GLY A 105 -12.27 7.75 -1.59
C GLY A 105 -13.45 6.97 -2.10
N THR A 106 -13.25 6.41 -3.29
CA THR A 106 -14.23 5.66 -4.06
C THR A 106 -13.64 4.31 -4.45
N ILE A 107 -14.46 3.27 -4.40
CA ILE A 107 -14.13 1.93 -4.85
C ILE A 107 -15.26 1.46 -5.75
N THR A 108 -14.92 1.07 -6.97
CA THR A 108 -15.86 0.54 -7.95
C THR A 108 -15.54 -0.91 -8.25
N MET A 109 -16.50 -1.78 -8.02
CA MET A 109 -16.39 -3.21 -8.27
C MET A 109 -17.27 -3.57 -9.46
N PRO A 110 -16.73 -4.04 -10.59
CA PRO A 110 -17.52 -4.47 -11.74
C PRO A 110 -18.59 -5.48 -11.33
N GLY A 111 -19.85 -5.21 -11.70
CA GLY A 111 -21.01 -6.04 -11.34
C GLY A 111 -21.46 -5.96 -9.89
N ALA A 112 -20.72 -5.29 -9.00
CA ALA A 112 -21.07 -5.13 -7.59
C ALA A 112 -21.30 -3.66 -7.16
N GLY A 113 -21.07 -2.70 -8.06
CA GLY A 113 -21.36 -1.29 -7.86
C GLY A 113 -20.24 -0.47 -7.24
N THR A 114 -20.56 0.76 -6.85
CA THR A 114 -19.61 1.76 -6.35
C THR A 114 -19.88 2.09 -4.89
N LEU A 115 -18.81 2.17 -4.11
CA LEU A 115 -18.81 2.56 -2.71
C LEU A 115 -17.92 3.79 -2.50
N ASN A 116 -18.48 4.85 -1.95
CA ASN A 116 -17.75 5.99 -1.44
C ASN A 116 -17.56 5.85 0.08
N VAL A 117 -16.40 6.22 0.58
CA VAL A 117 -16.06 6.12 2.00
C VAL A 117 -15.45 7.44 2.50
N ILE A 118 -15.79 7.82 3.73
CA ILE A 118 -15.10 8.85 4.50
C ILE A 118 -14.95 8.32 5.91
N LYS A 119 -13.72 8.14 6.37
CA LYS A 119 -13.40 7.69 7.72
C LYS A 119 -12.44 8.68 8.35
N GLY A 120 -12.86 9.30 9.44
CA GLY A 120 -12.03 10.19 10.25
C GLY A 120 -12.12 9.82 11.73
N ARG A 121 -11.55 10.65 12.58
CA ARG A 121 -11.59 10.44 14.04
C ARG A 121 -13.04 10.38 14.55
N GLY A 122 -13.47 9.17 14.93
CA GLY A 122 -14.77 8.94 15.55
C GLY A 122 -15.98 8.90 14.63
N ALA A 123 -15.82 9.08 13.33
CA ALA A 123 -16.90 9.02 12.35
C ALA A 123 -16.51 8.18 11.14
N TYR A 124 -17.47 7.41 10.65
CA TYR A 124 -17.33 6.61 9.44
C TYR A 124 -18.61 6.73 8.62
N PHE A 125 -18.49 7.20 7.39
CA PHE A 125 -19.59 7.40 6.47
C PHE A 125 -19.37 6.56 5.22
N VAL A 126 -20.46 5.97 4.72
CA VAL A 126 -20.47 5.21 3.46
C VAL A 126 -21.64 5.66 2.61
N GLN A 127 -21.41 5.70 1.31
CA GLN A 127 -22.46 5.95 0.32
C GLN A 127 -22.24 4.94 -0.81
N GLY A 128 -23.23 4.09 -1.06
CA GLY A 128 -23.22 3.13 -2.15
C GLY A 128 -24.19 3.53 -3.25
N ASP A 129 -23.91 3.14 -4.48
CA ASP A 129 -24.91 3.16 -5.53
C ASP A 129 -25.95 2.03 -5.35
N GLU A 130 -26.97 2.02 -6.18
CA GLU A 130 -28.04 1.02 -6.10
C GLU A 130 -27.50 -0.40 -6.28
N THR A 131 -26.59 -0.59 -7.22
CA THR A 131 -25.96 -1.89 -7.50
C THR A 131 -25.18 -2.40 -6.29
N PHE A 132 -24.39 -1.53 -5.67
CA PHE A 132 -23.65 -1.86 -4.44
C PHE A 132 -24.58 -2.32 -3.32
N TRP A 133 -25.66 -1.58 -3.08
CA TRP A 133 -26.58 -1.93 -2.01
C TRP A 133 -27.36 -3.21 -2.31
N ARG A 134 -27.84 -3.43 -3.54
CA ARG A 134 -28.51 -4.66 -3.94
C ARG A 134 -27.61 -5.88 -3.77
N THR A 135 -26.37 -5.80 -4.24
CA THR A 135 -25.38 -6.87 -4.14
C THR A 135 -25.02 -7.15 -2.68
N SER A 136 -24.79 -6.10 -1.88
CA SER A 136 -24.46 -6.24 -0.46
C SER A 136 -25.59 -6.86 0.36
N MET A 137 -26.84 -6.49 0.08
CA MET A 137 -28.02 -7.10 0.72
C MET A 137 -28.20 -8.56 0.33
N ALA A 138 -27.99 -8.90 -0.94
CA ALA A 138 -28.07 -10.28 -1.41
C ALA A 138 -27.01 -11.18 -0.74
N ALA A 139 -25.80 -10.66 -0.53
CA ALA A 139 -24.70 -11.37 0.13
C ALA A 139 -24.92 -11.53 1.66
N ALA A 140 -25.64 -10.60 2.29
CA ALA A 140 -25.83 -10.58 3.74
C ALA A 140 -26.93 -11.54 4.24
N VAL A 141 -27.81 -12.03 3.36
CA VAL A 141 -29.00 -12.82 3.73
C VAL A 141 -28.90 -14.21 3.12
N LYS A 142 -28.95 -15.26 3.96
CA LYS A 142 -29.00 -16.66 3.49
C LYS A 142 -30.24 -16.97 2.62
N ASN A 143 -31.33 -16.19 2.79
CA ASN A 143 -32.54 -16.25 1.99
C ASN A 143 -32.67 -14.96 1.20
N LYS A 144 -33.16 -15.02 -0.05
CA LYS A 144 -33.35 -13.83 -0.89
C LYS A 144 -34.09 -12.74 -0.10
N PRO A 145 -33.56 -11.51 -0.02
CA PRO A 145 -34.24 -10.44 0.68
C PRO A 145 -35.61 -10.21 0.04
N ASN A 146 -36.62 -9.93 0.87
CA ASN A 146 -37.91 -9.52 0.36
C ASN A 146 -37.73 -8.27 -0.50
N ALA A 147 -38.09 -8.34 -1.78
CA ALA A 147 -37.88 -7.28 -2.76
C ALA A 147 -38.44 -5.93 -2.29
N GLN A 148 -39.65 -5.93 -1.66
CA GLN A 148 -40.28 -4.71 -1.13
C GLN A 148 -39.45 -4.06 -0.02
N LYS A 149 -38.84 -4.85 0.87
CA LYS A 149 -37.93 -4.32 1.93
C LYS A 149 -36.64 -3.77 1.34
N ALA A 150 -36.10 -4.43 0.31
CA ALA A 150 -34.93 -3.96 -0.41
C ALA A 150 -35.20 -2.62 -1.11
N ASP A 151 -36.30 -2.51 -1.81
CA ASP A 151 -36.69 -1.28 -2.51
C ASP A 151 -37.01 -0.13 -1.54
N ALA A 152 -37.62 -0.41 -0.39
CA ALA A 152 -37.84 0.58 0.66
C ALA A 152 -36.54 1.08 1.26
N PHE A 153 -35.54 0.20 1.47
CA PHE A 153 -34.18 0.59 1.90
C PHE A 153 -33.50 1.46 0.84
N LEU A 154 -33.51 1.02 -0.41
CA LEU A 154 -32.87 1.74 -1.52
C LEU A 154 -33.41 3.15 -1.69
N LYS A 155 -34.75 3.34 -1.58
CA LYS A 155 -35.35 4.67 -1.59
C LYS A 155 -34.80 5.59 -0.50
N LYS A 156 -34.53 5.04 0.70
CA LYS A 156 -33.97 5.83 1.82
C LYS A 156 -32.51 6.21 1.63
N VAL A 157 -31.69 5.30 1.06
CA VAL A 157 -30.23 5.51 0.96
C VAL A 157 -29.77 6.12 -0.35
N LYS A 158 -30.65 6.26 -1.33
CA LYS A 158 -30.31 6.81 -2.66
C LYS A 158 -29.68 8.21 -2.54
N GLY A 159 -28.41 8.33 -2.95
CA GLY A 159 -27.67 9.59 -2.91
C GLY A 159 -27.30 10.06 -1.50
N ARG A 160 -27.55 9.27 -0.45
CA ARG A 160 -27.32 9.65 0.94
C ARG A 160 -26.14 8.88 1.55
N TRP A 161 -25.49 9.51 2.51
CA TRP A 161 -24.42 8.92 3.31
C TRP A 161 -24.96 8.26 4.56
N ILE A 162 -24.60 7.02 4.79
CA ILE A 162 -24.92 6.31 6.04
C ILE A 162 -23.79 6.57 7.04
N LYS A 163 -24.14 7.20 8.18
CA LYS A 163 -23.22 7.31 9.32
C LYS A 163 -23.19 5.98 10.06
N MET A 164 -22.06 5.27 9.99
CA MET A 164 -21.91 3.97 10.62
C MET A 164 -21.76 4.10 12.14
N ASN A 165 -22.45 3.26 12.90
CA ASN A 165 -22.20 3.14 14.34
C ASN A 165 -20.87 2.38 14.60
N LYS A 166 -20.34 2.47 15.83
CA LYS A 166 -19.05 1.85 16.21
C LYS A 166 -18.95 0.36 15.88
N LYS A 167 -20.04 -0.40 16.05
CA LYS A 167 -20.07 -1.85 15.79
C LYS A 167 -20.01 -2.15 14.30
N THR A 168 -20.81 -1.46 13.50
CA THR A 168 -20.84 -1.63 12.05
C THR A 168 -19.55 -1.08 11.43
N ALA A 169 -19.08 0.08 11.91
CA ALA A 169 -17.80 0.64 11.50
C ALA A 169 -16.64 -0.32 11.77
N LYS A 170 -16.64 -1.06 12.90
CA LYS A 170 -15.60 -2.06 13.19
C LYS A 170 -15.60 -3.21 12.18
N ALA A 171 -16.78 -3.65 11.74
CA ALA A 171 -16.89 -4.71 10.73
C ALA A 171 -16.34 -4.26 9.36
N PHE A 172 -16.53 -2.99 8.99
CA PHE A 172 -15.94 -2.40 7.78
C PHE A 172 -14.46 -2.01 7.99
N ALA A 173 -14.08 -1.55 9.17
CA ALA A 173 -12.72 -1.15 9.52
C ALA A 173 -11.75 -2.33 9.67
N SER A 174 -12.24 -3.57 9.79
CA SER A 174 -11.41 -4.78 9.73
C SER A 174 -10.90 -5.07 8.30
N SER A 175 -11.38 -4.36 7.30
CA SER A 175 -10.75 -4.33 5.99
C SER A 175 -9.49 -3.44 6.05
N PRO A 176 -8.32 -3.89 5.59
CA PRO A 176 -7.08 -3.09 5.59
C PRO A 176 -7.15 -1.86 4.68
N MET A 177 -8.27 -1.65 4.00
CA MET A 177 -8.50 -0.65 2.97
C MET A 177 -8.39 0.81 3.44
N CYS A 178 -8.57 1.09 4.75
CA CYS A 178 -8.40 2.40 5.36
C CYS A 178 -7.32 2.39 6.46
N ASP A 179 -6.33 1.53 6.33
CA ASP A 179 -5.25 1.42 7.32
C ASP A 179 -3.92 1.24 6.58
N LEU A 180 -3.20 2.35 6.38
CA LEU A 180 -1.92 2.34 5.68
C LEU A 180 -0.90 1.44 6.37
N ALA A 181 -0.88 1.45 7.71
CA ALA A 181 0.05 0.62 8.45
C ALA A 181 -0.26 -0.88 8.31
N ALA A 182 -1.55 -1.26 8.28
CA ALA A 182 -1.94 -2.64 8.03
C ALA A 182 -1.69 -3.05 6.58
N MET A 183 -1.88 -2.15 5.63
CA MET A 183 -1.62 -2.39 4.21
C MET A 183 -0.12 -2.59 3.95
N THR A 184 0.74 -1.72 4.47
CA THR A 184 2.19 -1.81 4.26
C THR A 184 2.83 -3.04 4.89
N LYS A 185 2.24 -3.57 5.97
CA LYS A 185 2.69 -4.84 6.59
C LYS A 185 2.49 -6.07 5.69
N GLN A 186 1.62 -5.98 4.69
CA GLN A 186 1.41 -7.09 3.75
C GLN A 186 2.51 -7.20 2.70
N PHE A 187 3.24 -6.11 2.46
CA PHE A 187 4.39 -6.12 1.57
C PHE A 187 5.61 -6.71 2.29
N LYS A 188 6.22 -7.72 1.67
CA LYS A 188 7.42 -8.40 2.16
C LYS A 188 8.65 -7.85 1.45
N SER A 189 9.82 -8.01 2.06
CA SER A 189 11.09 -7.81 1.37
C SER A 189 11.21 -8.77 0.19
N HIS A 190 11.81 -8.29 -0.88
CA HIS A 190 11.91 -9.01 -2.14
C HIS A 190 13.10 -9.97 -2.15
N SER A 191 12.96 -11.12 -2.82
CA SER A 191 14.07 -12.03 -3.04
C SER A 191 14.99 -11.48 -4.13
N PRO A 192 16.32 -11.44 -3.92
CA PRO A 192 17.26 -11.05 -4.97
C PRO A 192 17.13 -11.86 -6.25
N GLU A 193 16.73 -13.13 -6.15
CA GLU A 193 16.61 -14.05 -7.29
C GLU A 193 15.40 -13.75 -8.19
N SER A 194 14.34 -13.16 -7.60
CA SER A 194 13.11 -12.84 -8.33
C SER A 194 13.03 -11.38 -8.78
N THR A 195 14.00 -10.54 -8.41
CA THR A 195 13.97 -9.08 -8.57
C THR A 195 15.07 -8.60 -9.50
N GLU A 196 14.69 -7.91 -10.56
CA GLU A 196 15.59 -7.37 -11.59
C GLU A 196 15.44 -5.84 -11.68
N ARG A 197 16.56 -5.11 -11.80
CA ARG A 197 16.55 -3.68 -12.13
C ARG A 197 16.50 -3.51 -13.65
N GLY A 198 15.47 -2.82 -14.13
CA GLY A 198 15.36 -2.38 -15.53
C GLY A 198 16.08 -1.07 -15.81
N ALA A 199 16.00 -0.61 -17.04
CA ALA A 199 16.46 0.72 -17.42
C ALA A 199 15.57 1.78 -16.76
N ASP A 200 16.19 2.84 -16.24
CA ASP A 200 15.46 3.98 -15.69
C ASP A 200 14.61 4.66 -16.77
N VAL A 201 13.47 5.19 -16.38
CA VAL A 201 12.56 5.92 -17.29
C VAL A 201 12.28 7.32 -16.77
N THR A 202 11.94 8.24 -17.66
CA THR A 202 11.44 9.56 -17.29
C THR A 202 9.94 9.64 -17.57
N ARG A 203 9.15 9.94 -16.53
CA ARG A 203 7.71 10.16 -16.63
C ARG A 203 7.33 11.45 -15.92
N ASP A 204 6.55 12.29 -16.58
CA ASP A 204 6.13 13.60 -16.03
C ASP A 204 7.31 14.44 -15.52
N GLY A 205 8.45 14.42 -16.26
CA GLY A 205 9.68 15.13 -15.92
C GLY A 205 10.46 14.55 -14.73
N ARG A 206 10.03 13.42 -14.17
CA ARG A 206 10.71 12.74 -13.05
C ARG A 206 11.41 11.47 -13.51
N LYS A 207 12.66 11.29 -13.09
CA LYS A 207 13.41 10.06 -13.31
C LYS A 207 12.96 8.99 -12.32
N LEU A 208 12.64 7.81 -12.82
CA LEU A 208 12.14 6.68 -12.05
C LEU A 208 13.02 5.46 -12.30
N ALA A 209 13.37 4.76 -11.23
CA ALA A 209 13.93 3.43 -11.33
C ALA A 209 12.81 2.43 -11.61
N VAL A 210 13.11 1.46 -12.47
CA VAL A 210 12.16 0.40 -12.85
C VAL A 210 12.63 -0.91 -12.26
N ILE A 211 11.77 -1.54 -11.48
CA ILE A 211 12.06 -2.83 -10.86
C ILE A 211 11.02 -3.84 -11.31
N TYR A 212 11.50 -4.96 -11.80
CA TYR A 212 10.69 -6.12 -12.17
C TYR A 212 10.78 -7.18 -11.08
N GLU A 213 9.66 -7.72 -10.67
CA GLU A 213 9.57 -8.87 -9.78
C GLU A 213 8.76 -9.96 -10.47
N ARG A 214 9.29 -11.20 -10.45
CA ARG A 214 8.67 -12.35 -11.09
C ARG A 214 8.22 -13.35 -10.03
N ASP A 215 6.94 -13.74 -10.10
CA ASP A 215 6.37 -14.83 -9.30
C ASP A 215 5.59 -15.75 -10.25
N GLY A 216 6.20 -16.84 -10.65
CA GLY A 216 5.69 -17.72 -11.70
C GLY A 216 5.48 -16.96 -13.01
N TYR A 217 4.25 -16.91 -13.49
CA TYR A 217 3.89 -16.18 -14.72
C TYR A 217 3.56 -14.69 -14.47
N GLN A 218 3.43 -14.29 -13.23
CA GLN A 218 3.16 -12.89 -12.89
C GLN A 218 4.45 -12.08 -12.94
N VAL A 219 4.39 -10.94 -13.59
CA VAL A 219 5.43 -9.92 -13.58
C VAL A 219 4.85 -8.66 -12.95
N THR A 220 5.39 -8.28 -11.81
CA THR A 220 5.10 -6.99 -11.17
C THR A 220 6.19 -5.99 -11.54
N THR A 221 5.80 -4.81 -11.99
CA THR A 221 6.73 -3.71 -12.31
C THR A 221 6.46 -2.56 -11.35
N SER A 222 7.47 -2.17 -10.59
CA SER A 222 7.42 -1.01 -9.70
C SER A 222 8.24 0.13 -10.29
N TYR A 223 7.63 1.31 -10.34
CA TYR A 223 8.27 2.56 -10.73
C TYR A 223 8.55 3.36 -9.47
N ILE A 224 9.82 3.61 -9.19
CA ILE A 224 10.30 4.16 -7.90
C ILE A 224 10.93 5.52 -8.16
N SER A 225 10.49 6.55 -7.44
CA SER A 225 11.07 7.89 -7.53
C SER A 225 12.55 7.88 -7.14
N GLN A 226 13.36 8.60 -7.91
CA GLN A 226 14.76 8.86 -7.54
C GLN A 226 14.83 10.19 -6.78
N GLY A 227 15.56 10.20 -5.66
CA GLY A 227 15.68 11.34 -4.76
C GLY A 227 15.71 10.90 -3.29
N ASP A 228 15.52 11.86 -2.39
CA ASP A 228 15.62 11.64 -0.94
C ASP A 228 14.57 10.67 -0.39
N GLN A 229 13.42 10.59 -1.04
CA GLN A 229 12.33 9.70 -0.66
C GLN A 229 12.00 8.75 -1.83
N PRO A 230 12.52 7.53 -1.82
CA PRO A 230 12.33 6.56 -2.88
C PRO A 230 10.94 5.90 -2.84
N TYR A 231 9.90 6.70 -2.92
CA TYR A 231 8.53 6.19 -2.93
C TYR A 231 8.21 5.44 -4.22
N PRO A 232 7.47 4.33 -4.16
CA PRO A 232 6.82 3.79 -5.35
C PRO A 232 5.78 4.79 -5.86
N VAL A 233 5.77 5.08 -7.15
CA VAL A 233 4.81 6.03 -7.76
C VAL A 233 3.80 5.35 -8.66
N GLU A 234 4.12 4.15 -9.13
CA GLU A 234 3.22 3.31 -9.91
C GLU A 234 3.64 1.84 -9.75
N ILE A 235 2.68 0.95 -9.63
CA ILE A 235 2.90 -0.50 -9.58
C ILE A 235 1.94 -1.13 -10.58
N THR A 236 2.49 -1.88 -11.55
CA THR A 236 1.69 -2.65 -12.51
C THR A 236 1.97 -4.14 -12.34
N ALA A 237 0.99 -4.99 -12.63
CA ALA A 237 1.19 -6.43 -12.70
C ALA A 237 0.47 -7.04 -13.90
N THR A 238 1.15 -7.99 -14.55
CA THR A 238 0.64 -8.74 -15.70
C THR A 238 0.92 -10.23 -15.52
N GLY A 239 0.25 -11.09 -16.30
CA GLY A 239 0.50 -12.55 -16.29
C GLY A 239 -0.11 -13.30 -15.12
N GLY A 240 -0.69 -12.64 -14.13
CA GLY A 240 -1.37 -13.26 -12.98
C GLY A 240 -2.86 -13.52 -13.21
N SER A 241 -3.57 -13.82 -12.12
CA SER A 241 -5.03 -14.05 -12.12
C SER A 241 -5.85 -12.80 -12.45
N ALA A 242 -5.28 -11.62 -12.23
CA ALA A 242 -5.86 -10.32 -12.59
C ALA A 242 -4.76 -9.28 -12.79
N PRO A 243 -4.91 -8.38 -13.77
CA PRO A 243 -3.97 -7.27 -13.96
C PRO A 243 -4.06 -6.29 -12.78
N MET A 244 -2.98 -5.53 -12.58
CA MET A 244 -2.91 -4.41 -11.64
C MET A 244 -2.28 -3.21 -12.35
N ASP A 245 -2.83 -2.02 -12.09
CA ASP A 245 -2.26 -0.74 -12.48
C ASP A 245 -2.67 0.29 -11.43
N VAL A 246 -1.79 0.54 -10.48
CA VAL A 246 -2.05 1.43 -9.35
C VAL A 246 -0.99 2.52 -9.28
N LYS A 247 -1.41 3.77 -9.31
CA LYS A 247 -0.58 4.94 -9.05
C LYS A 247 -0.65 5.32 -7.58
N LEU A 248 0.49 5.73 -7.04
CA LEU A 248 0.66 6.15 -5.66
C LEU A 248 1.13 7.59 -5.66
N THR A 249 0.30 8.47 -5.11
CA THR A 249 0.53 9.92 -5.14
C THR A 249 0.24 10.54 -3.77
N ASP A 250 0.39 11.84 -3.65
CA ASP A 250 0.01 12.62 -2.46
C ASP A 250 0.60 12.12 -1.14
N TYR A 251 1.82 11.57 -1.19
CA TYR A 251 2.55 11.16 -0.01
C TYR A 251 2.69 12.31 0.99
N GLY A 252 2.41 12.03 2.27
CA GLY A 252 2.51 13.02 3.34
C GLY A 252 1.41 14.08 3.35
N LYS A 253 0.49 14.11 2.37
CA LYS A 253 -0.62 15.07 2.37
C LYS A 253 -1.72 14.65 3.33
N PRO A 254 -2.30 15.60 4.10
CA PRO A 254 -3.41 15.29 4.99
C PRO A 254 -4.61 14.70 4.24
N VAL A 255 -5.21 13.65 4.82
CA VAL A 255 -6.46 13.09 4.29
C VAL A 255 -7.63 13.97 4.69
N ASP A 256 -8.40 14.46 3.72
CA ASP A 256 -9.62 15.22 3.98
C ASP A 256 -10.72 14.30 4.52
N THR A 257 -11.02 14.42 5.79
CA THR A 257 -12.08 13.67 6.48
C THR A 257 -13.31 14.53 6.80
N THR A 258 -13.47 15.66 6.10
CA THR A 258 -14.66 16.52 6.26
C THR A 258 -15.93 15.68 6.08
N PRO A 259 -16.82 15.67 7.07
CA PRO A 259 -18.08 14.95 6.97
C PRO A 259 -18.93 15.41 5.78
N PRO A 260 -19.79 14.56 5.24
CA PRO A 260 -20.76 14.97 4.26
C PRO A 260 -21.71 16.05 4.82
N PRO A 261 -22.41 16.82 3.96
CA PRO A 261 -23.46 17.73 4.39
C PRO A 261 -24.51 17.02 5.27
N ALA A 262 -24.94 17.67 6.36
CA ALA A 262 -25.80 17.05 7.36
C ALA A 262 -27.15 16.56 6.79
N ASP A 263 -27.70 17.25 5.82
CA ASP A 263 -28.94 16.90 5.11
C ASP A 263 -28.78 15.66 4.21
N GLN A 264 -27.55 15.29 3.86
CA GLN A 264 -27.24 14.09 3.10
C GLN A 264 -26.91 12.89 3.99
N ILE A 265 -26.86 13.04 5.30
CA ILE A 265 -26.53 11.97 6.23
C ILE A 265 -27.82 11.30 6.70
N ILE A 266 -27.79 9.96 6.74
CA ILE A 266 -28.85 9.13 7.36
C ILE A 266 -28.21 8.28 8.46
N SER A 267 -28.88 8.21 9.62
CA SER A 267 -28.40 7.40 10.73
C SER A 267 -28.84 5.93 10.57
N PRO A 268 -28.12 4.96 11.19
CA PRO A 268 -28.55 3.57 11.22
C PRO A 268 -29.93 3.39 11.88
N GLU A 269 -30.29 4.26 12.82
CA GLU A 269 -31.58 4.29 13.51
C GLU A 269 -32.72 4.59 12.54
N GLU A 270 -32.55 5.60 11.68
CA GLU A 270 -33.53 5.95 10.62
C GLU A 270 -33.69 4.84 9.59
N LEU A 271 -32.69 3.96 9.45
CA LEU A 271 -32.74 2.77 8.60
C LEU A 271 -33.33 1.55 9.28
N GLY A 272 -33.63 1.61 10.59
CA GLY A 272 -34.07 0.47 11.38
C GLY A 272 -32.96 -0.59 11.61
N LEU A 273 -31.69 -0.18 11.50
CA LEU A 273 -30.51 -1.04 11.67
C LEU A 273 -29.97 -1.06 13.10
N THR A 274 -30.72 -0.55 14.07
CA THR A 274 -30.35 -0.63 15.49
C THR A 274 -30.50 -2.06 15.99
N PRO A 275 -29.55 -2.55 16.82
CA PRO A 275 -29.77 -3.79 17.54
C PRO A 275 -30.97 -3.59 18.46
N SER A 276 -32.00 -4.41 18.35
CA SER A 276 -33.07 -4.48 19.37
C SER A 276 -32.41 -4.56 20.73
N ARG A 277 -32.60 -3.55 21.58
CA ARG A 277 -32.41 -3.72 23.02
C ARG A 277 -33.38 -4.84 23.42
N ARG A 278 -32.88 -6.05 23.61
CA ARG A 278 -33.61 -7.02 24.41
C ARG A 278 -33.65 -6.44 25.82
N ALA A 279 -34.86 -6.10 26.26
CA ALA A 279 -35.14 -5.75 27.61
C ALA A 279 -34.82 -6.92 28.55
#